data_dbe29d0fe2efbde121ae92c9fac8c27b
#
_entry.id   dbe29d0fe2efbde121ae92c9fac8c27b
#
_cell.length_a   1.000
_cell.length_b   1.000
_cell.length_c   1.000
_cell.angle_alpha   90.00
_cell.angle_beta   90.00
_cell.angle_gamma   90.00
#
_symmetry.space_group_name_H-M   'P 1'
#
loop_
_entity.id
_entity.type
_entity.pdbx_description
1 polymer ?
#
loop_
_entity_poly.entity_id
_entity_poly.type
_entity_poly.pdbx_seq_one_letter_code
_entity_poly.pdbx_strand_id
1 'polypeptide(L)'
;MDIHEYQAKEILAGFGVNIPRGGVAYSPEQAAYRTTEIGGRGWAVKAQIHSGARGKAGGIILCTDANQVQDAAADLLGKRLVTHQTGPKGKLVHRLYVEEASSIKSEYYLGFVLDRKSERVMVVASAAGGMEIEEISQSEPDSVIRLVVEPAVGMQPFQAREMAFGLGIDAALMGQATT
;
A
#
# COMPACT_ATOMS: atom_id res chain seq x y z
N MET A 1 -11.29 10.03 7.51
CA MET A 1 -12.07 9.23 6.53
C MET A 1 -11.25 7.97 6.29
N ASP A 2 -11.87 6.82 6.50
CA ASP A 2 -11.18 5.54 6.31
C ASP A 2 -11.62 4.95 4.98
N ILE A 3 -10.68 4.78 4.06
CA ILE A 3 -10.91 4.15 2.76
C ILE A 3 -10.15 2.82 2.69
N HIS A 4 -10.63 1.88 1.88
CA HIS A 4 -9.92 0.64 1.61
C HIS A 4 -8.77 0.86 0.62
N GLU A 5 -7.82 -0.08 0.60
CA GLU A 5 -6.68 -0.04 -0.32
C GLU A 5 -7.10 0.12 -1.79
N TYR A 6 -8.11 -0.65 -2.24
CA TYR A 6 -8.57 -0.55 -3.63
C TYR A 6 -9.11 0.84 -3.97
N GLN A 7 -9.83 1.50 -3.04
CA GLN A 7 -10.35 2.86 -3.23
C GLN A 7 -9.20 3.88 -3.29
N ALA A 8 -8.19 3.71 -2.43
CA ALA A 8 -6.99 4.55 -2.47
C ALA A 8 -6.26 4.39 -3.81
N LYS A 9 -6.12 3.16 -4.32
CA LYS A 9 -5.52 2.88 -5.62
C LYS A 9 -6.30 3.48 -6.78
N GLU A 10 -7.63 3.41 -6.77
CA GLU A 10 -8.48 4.07 -7.78
C GLU A 10 -8.25 5.58 -7.81
N ILE A 11 -8.17 6.21 -6.63
CA ILE A 11 -7.89 7.66 -6.53
C ILE A 11 -6.49 7.96 -7.07
N LEU A 12 -5.47 7.22 -6.65
CA LEU A 12 -4.08 7.41 -7.10
C LEU A 12 -3.93 7.23 -8.62
N ALA A 13 -4.61 6.22 -9.19
CA ALA A 13 -4.64 6.02 -10.64
C ALA A 13 -5.25 7.21 -11.38
N GLY A 14 -6.29 7.83 -10.81
CA GLY A 14 -6.89 9.05 -11.34
C GLY A 14 -5.93 10.25 -11.40
N PHE A 15 -4.88 10.23 -10.57
CA PHE A 15 -3.79 11.21 -10.59
C PHE A 15 -2.56 10.75 -11.40
N GLY A 16 -2.66 9.65 -12.15
CA GLY A 16 -1.58 9.15 -13.02
C GLY A 16 -0.53 8.31 -12.31
N VAL A 17 -0.75 7.93 -11.06
CA VAL A 17 0.17 7.02 -10.34
C VAL A 17 0.02 5.61 -10.91
N ASN A 18 1.15 5.00 -11.30
CA ASN A 18 1.15 3.62 -11.75
C ASN A 18 0.80 2.67 -10.60
N ILE A 19 -0.29 1.95 -10.78
CA ILE A 19 -0.73 0.91 -9.84
C ILE A 19 -0.81 -0.44 -10.56
N PRO A 20 -0.54 -1.56 -9.87
CA PRO A 20 -0.79 -2.89 -10.42
C PRO A 20 -2.27 -3.07 -10.77
N ARG A 21 -2.55 -3.83 -11.84
CA ARG A 21 -3.93 -4.17 -12.22
C ARG A 21 -4.58 -4.99 -11.11
N GLY A 22 -5.83 -4.70 -10.81
CA GLY A 22 -6.54 -5.41 -9.76
C GLY A 22 -8.04 -5.18 -9.80
N GLY A 23 -8.76 -5.96 -9.00
CA GLY A 23 -10.21 -5.87 -8.89
C GLY A 23 -10.74 -6.38 -7.56
N VAL A 24 -11.87 -5.82 -7.14
CA VAL A 24 -12.55 -6.23 -5.91
C VAL A 24 -13.34 -7.52 -6.14
N ALA A 25 -13.36 -8.41 -5.15
CA ALA A 25 -14.14 -9.63 -5.14
C ALA A 25 -14.87 -9.79 -3.79
N TYR A 26 -16.08 -10.32 -3.88
CA TYR A 26 -16.96 -10.57 -2.74
C TYR A 26 -17.29 -12.06 -2.55
N SER A 27 -16.82 -12.91 -3.47
CA SER A 27 -16.91 -14.36 -3.36
C SER A 27 -15.63 -15.01 -3.90
N PRO A 28 -15.36 -16.29 -3.55
CA PRO A 28 -14.22 -17.03 -4.10
C PRO A 28 -14.25 -17.14 -5.63
N GLU A 29 -15.44 -17.33 -6.22
CA GLU A 29 -15.62 -17.44 -7.66
C GLU A 29 -15.33 -16.12 -8.36
N GLN A 30 -15.77 -15.00 -7.77
CA GLN A 30 -15.42 -13.67 -8.28
C GLN A 30 -13.91 -13.42 -8.20
N ALA A 31 -13.26 -13.85 -7.12
CA ALA A 31 -11.81 -13.70 -6.99
C ALA A 31 -11.06 -14.48 -8.08
N ALA A 32 -11.45 -15.73 -8.32
CA ALA A 32 -10.90 -16.54 -9.41
C ALA A 32 -11.17 -15.89 -10.78
N TYR A 33 -12.37 -15.38 -11.02
CA TYR A 33 -12.71 -14.70 -12.28
C TYR A 33 -11.85 -13.45 -12.52
N ARG A 34 -11.50 -12.70 -11.45
CA ARG A 34 -10.62 -11.53 -11.57
C ARG A 34 -9.26 -11.86 -12.20
N THR A 35 -8.73 -13.06 -11.99
CA THR A 35 -7.45 -13.47 -12.62
C THR A 35 -7.52 -13.43 -14.15
N THR A 36 -8.68 -13.75 -14.72
CA THR A 36 -8.91 -13.70 -16.17
C THR A 36 -8.93 -12.26 -16.69
N GLU A 37 -9.57 -11.34 -15.95
CA GLU A 37 -9.64 -9.93 -16.33
C GLU A 37 -8.29 -9.22 -16.17
N ILE A 38 -7.58 -9.53 -15.09
CA ILE A 38 -6.29 -8.92 -14.77
C ILE A 38 -5.19 -9.47 -15.70
N GLY A 39 -5.24 -10.77 -16.02
CA GLY A 39 -4.17 -11.48 -16.72
C GLY A 39 -2.94 -11.66 -15.82
N GLY A 40 -1.78 -11.92 -16.42
CA GLY A 40 -0.53 -12.13 -15.67
C GLY A 40 -0.28 -13.60 -15.32
N ARG A 41 0.71 -13.84 -14.44
CA ARG A 41 1.14 -15.20 -14.04
C ARG A 41 1.14 -15.41 -12.53
N GLY A 42 0.72 -14.44 -11.78
CA GLY A 42 0.63 -14.51 -10.31
C GLY A 42 -0.21 -13.36 -9.77
N TRP A 43 -0.84 -13.61 -8.65
CA TRP A 43 -1.76 -12.66 -8.03
C TRP A 43 -1.58 -12.62 -6.51
N ALA A 44 -1.87 -11.46 -5.94
CA ALA A 44 -2.00 -11.28 -4.50
C ALA A 44 -3.48 -11.13 -4.14
N VAL A 45 -3.97 -12.01 -3.29
CA VAL A 45 -5.32 -11.92 -2.71
C VAL A 45 -5.21 -11.19 -1.38
N LYS A 46 -5.80 -10.00 -1.30
CA LYS A 46 -5.62 -9.07 -0.17
C LYS A 46 -6.95 -8.80 0.53
N ALA A 47 -7.04 -9.16 1.79
CA ALA A 47 -8.18 -8.80 2.63
C ALA A 47 -8.35 -7.28 2.71
N GLN A 48 -9.57 -6.78 2.55
CA GLN A 48 -9.88 -5.36 2.63
C GLN A 48 -10.55 -5.06 3.97
N ILE A 49 -9.75 -4.58 4.91
CA ILE A 49 -10.20 -4.07 6.21
C ILE A 49 -9.56 -2.69 6.46
N HIS A 50 -10.20 -1.89 7.30
CA HIS A 50 -9.63 -0.60 7.73
C HIS A 50 -8.56 -0.83 8.80
N SER A 51 -7.42 -1.34 8.38
CA SER A 51 -6.22 -1.56 9.20
C SER A 51 -4.99 -1.78 8.32
N GLY A 52 -3.83 -1.34 8.80
CA GLY A 52 -2.52 -1.73 8.30
C GLY A 52 -2.10 -3.13 8.77
N ALA A 53 -0.85 -3.49 8.48
CA ALA A 53 -0.20 -4.75 8.91
C ALA A 53 -0.96 -6.05 8.52
N ARG A 54 -1.79 -6.00 7.48
CA ARG A 54 -2.58 -7.15 7.02
C ARG A 54 -1.72 -8.32 6.57
N GLY A 55 -0.55 -8.03 5.97
CA GLY A 55 0.41 -9.06 5.55
C GLY A 55 0.91 -9.88 6.74
N LYS A 56 1.35 -9.22 7.82
CA LYS A 56 1.79 -9.88 9.06
C LYS A 56 0.66 -10.69 9.73
N ALA A 57 -0.59 -10.29 9.53
CA ALA A 57 -1.78 -10.97 10.07
C ALA A 57 -2.32 -12.09 9.15
N GLY A 58 -1.62 -12.45 8.08
CA GLY A 58 -2.07 -13.46 7.12
C GLY A 58 -3.22 -13.01 6.22
N GLY A 59 -3.45 -11.71 6.09
CA GLY A 59 -4.49 -11.12 5.24
C GLY A 59 -4.05 -10.88 3.79
N ILE A 60 -2.84 -11.35 3.39
CA ILE A 60 -2.33 -11.26 2.02
C ILE A 60 -1.76 -12.63 1.66
N ILE A 61 -2.26 -13.22 0.58
CA ILE A 61 -1.85 -14.53 0.08
C ILE A 61 -1.42 -14.39 -1.39
N LEU A 62 -0.22 -14.87 -1.70
CA LEU A 62 0.29 -14.92 -3.07
C LEU A 62 -0.14 -16.23 -3.72
N CYS A 63 -0.62 -16.15 -4.96
CA CYS A 63 -1.15 -17.25 -5.73
C CYS A 63 -0.54 -17.26 -7.14
N THR A 64 -0.37 -18.46 -7.71
CA THR A 64 0.22 -18.68 -9.04
C THR A 64 -0.79 -19.21 -10.06
N ASP A 65 -1.99 -19.59 -9.62
CA ASP A 65 -3.09 -20.03 -10.47
C ASP A 65 -4.45 -19.61 -9.90
N ALA A 66 -5.50 -19.71 -10.72
CA ALA A 66 -6.85 -19.27 -10.36
C ALA A 66 -7.49 -20.13 -9.25
N ASN A 67 -7.14 -21.41 -9.13
CA ASN A 67 -7.67 -22.27 -8.08
C ASN A 67 -7.11 -21.83 -6.72
N GLN A 68 -5.81 -21.55 -6.66
CA GLN A 68 -5.19 -20.99 -5.44
C GLN A 68 -5.81 -19.65 -5.05
N VAL A 69 -6.17 -18.80 -6.02
CA VAL A 69 -6.88 -17.53 -5.76
C VAL A 69 -8.26 -17.80 -5.17
N GLN A 70 -8.99 -18.80 -5.68
CA GLN A 70 -10.29 -19.19 -5.15
C GLN A 70 -10.18 -19.73 -3.72
N ASP A 71 -9.23 -20.61 -3.46
CA ASP A 71 -8.98 -21.19 -2.13
C ASP A 71 -8.57 -20.11 -1.12
N ALA A 72 -7.64 -19.23 -1.51
CA ALA A 72 -7.22 -18.10 -0.69
C ALA A 72 -8.39 -17.14 -0.38
N ALA A 73 -9.28 -16.94 -1.34
CA ALA A 73 -10.46 -16.11 -1.16
C ALA A 73 -11.47 -16.77 -0.20
N ALA A 74 -11.67 -18.07 -0.30
CA ALA A 74 -12.52 -18.84 0.63
C ALA A 74 -11.96 -18.79 2.06
N ASP A 75 -10.66 -18.89 2.20
CA ASP A 75 -9.96 -18.81 3.48
C ASP A 75 -10.07 -17.43 4.15
N LEU A 76 -10.04 -16.35 3.38
CA LEU A 76 -10.01 -14.99 3.91
C LEU A 76 -11.39 -14.39 4.14
N LEU A 77 -12.38 -14.68 3.29
CA LEU A 77 -13.73 -14.15 3.42
C LEU A 77 -14.40 -14.69 4.69
N GLY A 78 -15.04 -13.79 5.44
CA GLY A 78 -15.66 -14.13 6.72
C GLY A 78 -14.69 -14.34 7.89
N LYS A 79 -13.38 -14.35 7.66
CA LYS A 79 -12.36 -14.43 8.70
C LYS A 79 -12.24 -13.11 9.46
N ARG A 80 -11.92 -13.18 10.74
CA ARG A 80 -11.52 -12.00 11.52
C ARG A 80 -10.00 -11.88 11.52
N LEU A 81 -9.49 -10.80 10.95
CA LEU A 81 -8.08 -10.46 11.01
C LEU A 81 -7.79 -9.60 12.23
N VAL A 82 -6.82 -10.06 13.01
CA VAL A 82 -6.31 -9.34 14.18
C VAL A 82 -4.96 -8.75 13.80
N THR A 83 -4.86 -7.44 13.85
CA THR A 83 -3.62 -6.68 13.71
C THR A 83 -3.41 -5.85 14.98
N HIS A 84 -2.24 -5.27 15.17
CA HIS A 84 -2.01 -4.36 16.30
C HIS A 84 -2.97 -3.14 16.28
N GLN A 85 -3.45 -2.74 15.10
CA GLN A 85 -4.36 -1.59 14.94
C GLN A 85 -5.84 -1.95 15.16
N THR A 86 -6.24 -3.23 14.97
CA THR A 86 -7.64 -3.65 15.13
C THR A 86 -8.03 -3.98 16.57
N GLY A 87 -7.01 -4.13 17.43
CA GLY A 87 -7.20 -4.71 18.76
C GLY A 87 -7.62 -6.19 18.72
N PRO A 88 -7.83 -6.82 19.90
CA PRO A 88 -8.03 -8.27 20.00
C PRO A 88 -9.32 -8.78 19.36
N LYS A 89 -10.32 -7.91 19.14
CA LYS A 89 -11.58 -8.30 18.47
C LYS A 89 -11.41 -8.50 16.97
N GLY A 90 -10.36 -7.95 16.36
CA GLY A 90 -10.13 -8.01 14.93
C GLY A 90 -11.21 -7.34 14.08
N LYS A 91 -11.00 -7.34 12.78
CA LYS A 91 -11.97 -6.86 11.78
C LYS A 91 -12.39 -8.01 10.87
N LEU A 92 -13.69 -8.09 10.59
CA LEU A 92 -14.26 -9.09 9.67
C LEU A 92 -13.92 -8.73 8.23
N VAL A 93 -13.47 -9.71 7.45
CA VAL A 93 -13.16 -9.56 6.03
C VAL A 93 -14.44 -9.77 5.22
N HIS A 94 -15.00 -8.70 4.68
CA HIS A 94 -16.22 -8.72 3.86
C HIS A 94 -15.93 -8.70 2.36
N ARG A 95 -14.71 -8.33 1.97
CA ARG A 95 -14.29 -8.21 0.57
C ARG A 95 -12.79 -8.38 0.44
N LEU A 96 -12.38 -8.74 -0.75
CA LEU A 96 -10.98 -8.93 -1.13
C LEU A 96 -10.62 -7.99 -2.27
N TYR A 97 -9.34 -7.76 -2.44
CA TYR A 97 -8.77 -7.15 -3.63
C TYR A 97 -7.78 -8.15 -4.22
N VAL A 98 -8.04 -8.56 -5.46
CA VAL A 98 -7.14 -9.43 -6.23
C VAL A 98 -6.31 -8.53 -7.12
N GLU A 99 -5.00 -8.64 -7.02
CA GLU A 99 -4.06 -7.77 -7.71
C GLU A 99 -2.97 -8.58 -8.40
N GLU A 100 -2.51 -8.13 -9.56
CA GLU A 100 -1.35 -8.72 -10.22
C GLU A 100 -0.13 -8.65 -9.32
N ALA A 101 0.53 -9.80 -9.10
CA ALA A 101 1.74 -9.85 -8.30
C ALA A 101 2.90 -9.19 -9.04
N SER A 102 3.58 -8.28 -8.37
CA SER A 102 4.76 -7.60 -8.88
C SER A 102 6.03 -8.27 -8.38
N SER A 103 7.08 -8.31 -9.22
CA SER A 103 8.42 -8.67 -8.76
C SER A 103 9.04 -7.46 -8.06
N ILE A 104 8.92 -7.43 -6.75
CA ILE A 104 9.36 -6.30 -5.91
C ILE A 104 10.88 -6.37 -5.76
N LYS A 105 11.59 -5.31 -6.19
CA LYS A 105 13.03 -5.15 -5.98
C LYS A 105 13.31 -4.39 -4.67
N SER A 106 12.53 -3.35 -4.41
CA SER A 106 12.67 -2.52 -3.21
C SER A 106 11.31 -1.96 -2.83
N GLU A 107 11.06 -1.81 -1.54
CA GLU A 107 9.87 -1.17 -1.00
C GLU A 107 10.29 0.09 -0.25
N TYR A 108 9.51 1.14 -0.41
CA TYR A 108 9.69 2.41 0.28
C TYR A 108 8.43 2.76 1.04
N TYR A 109 8.57 3.44 2.16
CA TYR A 109 7.45 4.09 2.82
C TYR A 109 7.31 5.52 2.31
N LEU A 110 6.09 5.93 1.98
CA LEU A 110 5.74 7.30 1.66
C LEU A 110 4.37 7.63 2.27
N GLY A 111 4.31 8.66 3.08
CA GLY A 111 3.08 9.11 3.72
C GLY A 111 2.94 10.62 3.69
N PHE A 112 1.69 11.09 3.61
CA PHE A 112 1.34 12.51 3.74
C PHE A 112 0.55 12.68 5.04
N VAL A 113 1.05 13.52 5.92
CA VAL A 113 0.49 13.73 7.25
C VAL A 113 0.16 15.21 7.42
N LEU A 114 -1.03 15.51 7.94
CA LEU A 114 -1.33 16.86 8.38
C LEU A 114 -0.69 17.10 9.75
N ASP A 115 0.38 17.89 9.79
CA ASP A 115 0.96 18.35 11.03
C ASP A 115 0.13 19.54 11.56
N ARG A 116 -0.64 19.26 12.60
CA ARG A 116 -1.52 20.26 13.21
C ARG A 116 -0.77 21.35 13.97
N LYS A 117 0.47 21.09 14.35
CA LYS A 117 1.28 22.07 15.09
C LYS A 117 1.81 23.17 14.16
N SER A 118 2.27 22.77 12.97
CA SER A 118 2.74 23.72 11.95
C SER A 118 1.63 24.14 10.96
N GLU A 119 0.43 23.52 11.05
CA GLU A 119 -0.71 23.72 10.13
C GLU A 119 -0.34 23.46 8.67
N ARG A 120 0.56 22.48 8.43
CA ARG A 120 1.10 22.14 7.11
C ARG A 120 1.00 20.66 6.83
N VAL A 121 1.01 20.32 5.54
CA VAL A 121 1.21 18.95 5.10
C VAL A 121 2.69 18.61 5.21
N MET A 122 2.99 17.50 5.86
CA MET A 122 4.32 16.93 5.94
C MET A 122 4.38 15.66 5.11
N VAL A 123 5.38 15.53 4.26
CA VAL A 123 5.69 14.26 3.59
C VAL A 123 6.70 13.51 4.43
N VAL A 124 6.41 12.25 4.71
CA VAL A 124 7.25 11.35 5.50
C VAL A 124 7.63 10.18 4.62
N ALA A 125 8.92 9.89 4.49
CA ALA A 125 9.40 8.78 3.70
C ALA A 125 10.54 8.02 4.38
N SER A 126 10.67 6.74 4.05
CA SER A 126 11.78 5.89 4.51
C SER A 126 12.11 4.83 3.46
N ALA A 127 13.39 4.48 3.34
CA ALA A 127 13.84 3.37 2.52
C ALA A 127 13.49 1.99 3.12
N ALA A 128 13.08 1.94 4.38
CA ALA A 128 12.59 0.74 5.04
C ALA A 128 11.08 0.55 4.81
N GLY A 129 10.70 0.19 3.56
CA GLY A 129 9.32 -0.18 3.23
C GLY A 129 8.91 -1.52 3.84
N GLY A 130 7.60 -1.79 3.88
CA GLY A 130 7.06 -3.03 4.45
C GLY A 130 7.13 -3.14 5.98
N MET A 131 7.76 -2.18 6.65
CA MET A 131 7.83 -2.06 8.11
C MET A 131 6.87 -0.98 8.62
N GLU A 132 6.62 -1.00 9.93
CA GLU A 132 5.81 0.04 10.55
C GLU A 132 6.64 1.30 10.76
N ILE A 133 6.20 2.41 10.17
CA ILE A 133 6.95 3.67 10.22
C ILE A 133 7.11 4.20 11.64
N GLU A 134 6.19 3.87 12.53
CA GLU A 134 6.24 4.20 13.94
C GLU A 134 7.41 3.50 14.64
N GLU A 135 7.65 2.23 14.32
CA GLU A 135 8.78 1.45 14.83
C GLU A 135 10.11 2.03 14.31
N ILE A 136 10.18 2.31 13.00
CA ILE A 136 11.37 2.89 12.36
C ILE A 136 11.67 4.27 12.96
N SER A 137 10.64 5.10 13.12
CA SER A 137 10.79 6.45 13.66
C SER A 137 11.31 6.48 15.11
N GLN A 138 11.10 5.39 15.87
CA GLN A 138 11.61 5.27 17.25
C GLN A 138 13.01 4.67 17.30
N SER A 139 13.27 3.63 16.49
CA SER A 139 14.57 2.92 16.50
C SER A 139 15.65 3.64 15.69
N GLU A 140 15.27 4.23 14.56
CA GLU A 140 16.18 4.85 13.59
C GLU A 140 15.61 6.18 13.08
N PRO A 141 15.47 7.20 13.93
CA PRO A 141 14.82 8.47 13.57
C PRO A 141 15.47 9.19 12.39
N ASP A 142 16.77 8.98 12.18
CA ASP A 142 17.53 9.59 11.08
C ASP A 142 17.28 8.90 9.72
N SER A 143 16.71 7.69 9.72
CA SER A 143 16.30 6.99 8.49
C SER A 143 14.95 7.47 7.94
N VAL A 144 14.26 8.34 8.68
CA VAL A 144 12.96 8.88 8.29
C VAL A 144 13.11 10.31 7.79
N ILE A 145 12.91 10.47 6.49
CA ILE A 145 12.94 11.78 5.82
C ILE A 145 11.62 12.49 6.10
N ARG A 146 11.69 13.75 6.52
CA ARG A 146 10.51 14.60 6.75
C ARG A 146 10.67 15.89 5.97
N LEU A 147 9.64 16.21 5.19
CA LEU A 147 9.64 17.39 4.34
C LEU A 147 8.30 18.12 4.50
N VAL A 148 8.38 19.41 4.80
CA VAL A 148 7.19 20.26 4.95
C VAL A 148 6.80 20.84 3.59
N VAL A 149 5.52 20.71 3.25
CA VAL A 149 4.95 21.32 2.04
C VAL A 149 4.29 22.64 2.42
N GLU A 150 4.71 23.72 1.75
CA GLU A 150 4.11 25.04 1.95
C GLU A 150 2.75 25.09 1.22
N PRO A 151 1.63 25.32 1.92
CA PRO A 151 0.29 25.28 1.30
C PRO A 151 0.09 26.26 0.15
N ALA A 152 0.79 27.40 0.18
CA ALA A 152 0.65 28.44 -0.84
C ALA A 152 1.23 28.04 -2.20
N VAL A 153 2.23 27.16 -2.23
CA VAL A 153 2.95 26.78 -3.46
C VAL A 153 2.91 25.28 -3.77
N GLY A 154 2.44 24.48 -2.82
CA GLY A 154 2.43 23.02 -2.93
C GLY A 154 3.83 22.38 -2.91
N MET A 155 3.89 21.09 -3.17
CA MET A 155 5.16 20.37 -3.27
C MET A 155 5.92 20.79 -4.53
N GLN A 156 7.18 21.17 -4.34
CA GLN A 156 8.02 21.66 -5.44
C GLN A 156 8.90 20.52 -6.01
N PRO A 157 9.26 20.59 -7.31
CA PRO A 157 10.06 19.52 -7.93
C PRO A 157 11.42 19.27 -7.27
N PHE A 158 12.05 20.27 -6.64
CA PHE A 158 13.31 20.08 -5.92
C PHE A 158 13.10 19.26 -4.64
N GLN A 159 11.95 19.42 -3.99
CA GLN A 159 11.60 18.66 -2.78
C GLN A 159 11.39 17.17 -3.12
N ALA A 160 10.73 16.88 -4.24
CA ALA A 160 10.58 15.50 -4.73
C ALA A 160 11.95 14.87 -5.02
N ARG A 161 12.87 15.63 -5.64
CA ARG A 161 14.24 15.16 -5.88
C ARG A 161 15.02 14.94 -4.59
N GLU A 162 14.94 15.85 -3.64
CA GLU A 162 15.58 15.73 -2.32
C GLU A 162 15.14 14.43 -1.62
N MET A 163 13.83 14.16 -1.65
CA MET A 163 13.27 12.94 -1.08
C MET A 163 13.75 11.68 -1.82
N ALA A 164 13.74 11.69 -3.15
CA ALA A 164 14.18 10.56 -3.96
C ALA A 164 15.69 10.26 -3.75
N PHE A 165 16.52 11.28 -3.61
CA PHE A 165 17.93 11.12 -3.24
C PHE A 165 18.09 10.55 -1.83
N GLY A 166 17.35 11.07 -0.87
CA GLY A 166 17.38 10.59 0.51
C GLY A 166 16.93 9.13 0.66
N LEU A 167 16.00 8.68 -0.19
CA LEU A 167 15.55 7.28 -0.28
C LEU A 167 16.54 6.37 -1.01
N GLY A 168 17.61 6.91 -1.63
CA GLY A 168 18.56 6.13 -2.42
C GLY A 168 17.97 5.57 -3.71
N ILE A 169 16.98 6.25 -4.29
CA ILE A 169 16.40 5.82 -5.57
C ILE A 169 17.44 5.90 -6.67
N ASP A 170 17.52 4.84 -7.49
CA ASP A 170 18.46 4.75 -8.61
C ASP A 170 18.31 5.96 -9.56
N ALA A 171 19.43 6.51 -9.99
CA ALA A 171 19.48 7.66 -10.90
C ALA A 171 18.66 7.44 -12.18
N ALA A 172 18.60 6.20 -12.68
CA ALA A 172 17.79 5.84 -13.85
C ALA A 172 16.27 5.97 -13.62
N LEU A 173 15.82 5.88 -12.36
CA LEU A 173 14.41 5.97 -11.97
C LEU A 173 14.04 7.37 -11.44
N MET A 174 15.01 8.27 -11.30
CA MET A 174 14.82 9.59 -10.68
C MET A 174 13.71 10.39 -11.39
N GLY A 175 13.67 10.35 -12.72
CA GLY A 175 12.62 11.03 -13.51
C GLY A 175 11.21 10.55 -13.17
N GLN A 176 11.01 9.24 -13.01
CA GLN A 176 9.71 8.66 -12.65
C GLN A 176 9.35 8.93 -11.19
N ALA A 177 10.33 8.91 -10.30
CA ALA A 177 10.11 9.11 -8.87
C ALA A 177 9.79 10.56 -8.49
N THR A 178 10.04 11.53 -9.38
CA THR A 178 9.90 12.98 -9.11
C THR A 178 8.84 13.67 -9.95
N THR A 179 8.09 12.91 -10.75
CA THR A 179 6.94 13.38 -11.53
C THR A 179 5.65 13.15 -10.79
#